data_936e3eceaa26dbc8cd56d266f32fb861
#
_entry.id   936e3eceaa26dbc8cd56d266f32fb861
#
_cell.length_a   1.000
_cell.length_b   1.000
_cell.length_c   1.000
_cell.angle_alpha   90.00
_cell.angle_beta   90.00
_cell.angle_gamma   90.00
#
_symmetry.space_group_name_H-M   'P 1'
#
loop_
_entity.id
_entity.type
_entity.pdbx_description
1 polymer ?
#
loop_
_entity_poly.entity_id
_entity_poly.type
_entity_poly.pdbx_seq_one_letter_code
_entity_poly.pdbx_strand_id
1 'polypeptide(L)'
;VYKRQKKDIEKFAKERSLDFISDHSNEEIIFDRNFIRKEIFPLIEKRWPKYNHNLNKFILNANESYEIVLNQIEEDFKLVSSNNKNEIVLSELTNFSKSKQKNIIIFWIDSLGFNIPNGKVLKEIVDKFVFASKDKDPSFIWGSKNKVGSVCLKIKKDRLIAKSIS
;
A
#
# COMPACT_ATOMS: atom_id res chain seq x y z
N VAL A 1 4.20 -17.61 -2.75
CA VAL A 1 3.86 -18.36 -1.52
C VAL A 1 2.51 -19.03 -1.72
N TYR A 2 2.49 -20.36 -1.85
CA TYR A 2 1.21 -21.10 -1.95
C TYR A 2 0.49 -21.06 -0.61
N LYS A 3 -0.61 -20.32 -0.53
CA LYS A 3 -1.49 -20.33 0.64
C LYS A 3 -2.30 -21.63 0.61
N ARG A 4 -2.02 -22.56 1.52
CA ARG A 4 -2.83 -23.75 1.76
C ARG A 4 -4.05 -23.39 2.60
N GLN A 5 -5.20 -24.02 2.30
CA GLN A 5 -6.39 -23.87 3.14
C GLN A 5 -6.24 -24.63 4.45
N LYS A 6 -6.87 -24.14 5.53
CA LYS A 6 -6.83 -24.79 6.85
C LYS A 6 -7.19 -26.29 6.76
N LYS A 7 -8.24 -26.64 6.00
CA LYS A 7 -8.66 -28.02 5.77
C LYS A 7 -7.55 -28.91 5.18
N ASP A 8 -6.75 -28.37 4.26
CA ASP A 8 -5.65 -29.12 3.63
C ASP A 8 -4.52 -29.37 4.63
N ILE A 9 -4.25 -28.38 5.51
CA ILE A 9 -3.24 -28.47 6.56
C ILE A 9 -3.67 -29.49 7.62
N GLU A 10 -4.93 -29.45 8.05
CA GLU A 10 -5.48 -30.39 9.03
C GLU A 10 -5.52 -31.82 8.49
N LYS A 11 -5.86 -32.00 7.20
CA LYS A 11 -5.81 -33.30 6.52
C LYS A 11 -4.38 -33.84 6.49
N PHE A 12 -3.42 -33.02 6.09
CA PHE A 12 -2.01 -33.39 6.07
C PHE A 12 -1.48 -33.79 7.46
N ALA A 13 -1.85 -33.03 8.50
CA ALA A 13 -1.44 -33.32 9.87
C ALA A 13 -2.02 -34.68 10.34
N LYS A 14 -3.30 -34.95 10.04
CA LYS A 14 -3.95 -36.24 10.37
C LYS A 14 -3.31 -37.41 9.64
N GLU A 15 -3.04 -37.28 8.33
CA GLU A 15 -2.42 -38.33 7.50
C GLU A 15 -1.00 -38.69 7.99
N ARG A 16 -0.32 -37.75 8.64
CA ARG A 16 1.02 -37.93 9.18
C ARG A 16 1.10 -38.13 10.70
N SER A 17 -0.06 -38.27 11.34
CA SER A 17 -0.15 -38.42 12.81
C SER A 17 0.64 -37.35 13.58
N LEU A 18 0.61 -36.11 13.06
CA LEU A 18 1.28 -34.99 13.71
C LEU A 18 0.42 -34.47 14.86
N ASP A 19 0.99 -34.36 16.05
CA ASP A 19 0.34 -33.71 17.18
C ASP A 19 0.31 -32.19 16.97
N PHE A 20 -0.85 -31.61 17.10
CA PHE A 20 -1.01 -30.16 17.07
C PHE A 20 -1.95 -29.66 18.17
N ILE A 21 -1.63 -28.51 18.69
CA ILE A 21 -2.43 -27.86 19.73
C ILE A 21 -3.53 -27.06 19.05
N SER A 22 -4.78 -27.28 19.48
CA SER A 22 -5.90 -26.42 19.09
C SER A 22 -5.94 -25.23 20.04
N ASP A 23 -5.68 -24.05 19.50
CA ASP A 23 -5.80 -22.81 20.26
C ASP A 23 -7.28 -22.45 20.45
N HIS A 24 -7.74 -22.42 21.68
CA HIS A 24 -9.13 -22.10 22.06
C HIS A 24 -9.56 -20.71 21.57
N SER A 25 -8.65 -19.74 21.43
CA SER A 25 -8.95 -18.41 20.90
C SER A 25 -9.51 -18.44 19.48
N ASN A 26 -9.23 -19.50 18.70
CA ASN A 26 -9.80 -19.70 17.38
C ASN A 26 -11.31 -20.00 17.39
N GLU A 27 -11.85 -20.37 18.56
CA GLU A 27 -13.27 -20.65 18.75
C GLU A 27 -14.07 -19.44 19.24
N GLU A 28 -13.40 -18.43 19.76
CA GLU A 28 -14.05 -17.27 20.36
C GLU A 28 -14.59 -16.30 19.31
N ILE A 29 -15.90 -16.05 19.34
CA ILE A 29 -16.63 -15.15 18.43
C ILE A 29 -16.35 -13.67 18.76
N ILE A 30 -15.76 -13.37 19.92
CA ILE A 30 -15.40 -12.01 20.31
C ILE A 30 -14.43 -11.32 19.34
N PHE A 31 -13.66 -12.11 18.61
CA PHE A 31 -12.76 -11.59 17.57
C PHE A 31 -13.49 -11.46 16.23
N ASP A 32 -13.47 -10.27 15.62
CA ASP A 32 -14.13 -9.97 14.35
C ASP A 32 -13.84 -11.02 13.26
N ARG A 33 -12.59 -11.49 13.17
CA ARG A 33 -12.19 -12.53 12.22
C ARG A 33 -12.97 -13.83 12.41
N ASN A 34 -13.15 -14.25 13.64
CA ASN A 34 -13.88 -15.49 13.97
C ASN A 34 -15.38 -15.30 13.78
N PHE A 35 -15.93 -14.14 14.18
CA PHE A 35 -17.31 -13.78 13.96
C PHE A 35 -17.66 -13.81 12.47
N ILE A 36 -16.88 -13.13 11.63
CA ILE A 36 -17.10 -13.12 10.18
C ILE A 36 -17.06 -14.54 9.61
N ARG A 37 -16.09 -15.35 10.01
CA ARG A 37 -15.92 -16.70 9.50
C ARG A 37 -17.02 -17.67 9.93
N LYS A 38 -17.49 -17.55 11.18
CA LYS A 38 -18.44 -18.51 11.77
C LYS A 38 -19.90 -18.11 11.59
N GLU A 39 -20.18 -16.81 11.61
CA GLU A 39 -21.55 -16.31 11.55
C GLU A 39 -21.90 -15.71 10.20
N ILE A 40 -21.04 -14.83 9.65
CA ILE A 40 -21.36 -14.06 8.45
C ILE A 40 -21.18 -14.89 7.17
N PHE A 41 -20.03 -15.53 6.99
CA PHE A 41 -19.77 -16.30 5.78
C PHE A 41 -20.76 -17.43 5.53
N PRO A 42 -21.21 -18.21 6.52
CA PRO A 42 -22.25 -19.24 6.30
C PRO A 42 -23.58 -18.67 5.82
N LEU A 43 -23.99 -17.48 6.30
CA LEU A 43 -25.19 -16.79 5.85
C LEU A 43 -25.07 -16.35 4.37
N ILE A 44 -23.90 -15.78 4.03
CA ILE A 44 -23.61 -15.38 2.65
C ILE A 44 -23.61 -16.60 1.72
N GLU A 45 -22.95 -17.68 2.11
CA GLU A 45 -22.84 -18.91 1.32
C GLU A 45 -24.21 -19.56 1.09
N LYS A 46 -25.06 -19.57 2.11
CA LYS A 46 -26.44 -20.07 2.00
C LYS A 46 -27.28 -19.28 0.99
N ARG A 47 -27.12 -17.94 0.96
CA ARG A 47 -27.89 -17.06 0.09
C ARG A 47 -27.29 -16.97 -1.32
N TRP A 48 -25.96 -16.98 -1.42
CA TRP A 48 -25.20 -16.84 -2.67
C TRP A 48 -24.09 -17.90 -2.78
N PRO A 49 -24.41 -19.15 -3.13
CA PRO A 49 -23.44 -20.26 -3.14
C PRO A 49 -22.19 -20.01 -4.00
N LYS A 50 -22.28 -19.12 -4.99
CA LYS A 50 -21.18 -18.79 -5.91
C LYS A 50 -20.36 -17.56 -5.47
N TYR A 51 -20.60 -16.99 -4.28
CA TYR A 51 -19.96 -15.73 -3.87
C TYR A 51 -18.42 -15.83 -3.88
N ASN A 52 -17.87 -16.94 -3.41
CA ASN A 52 -16.41 -17.17 -3.40
C ASN A 52 -15.83 -17.15 -4.81
N HIS A 53 -16.51 -17.79 -5.77
CA HIS A 53 -16.07 -17.79 -7.18
C HIS A 53 -16.08 -16.37 -7.76
N ASN A 54 -17.15 -15.63 -7.53
CA ASN A 54 -17.30 -14.25 -8.02
C ASN A 54 -16.28 -13.31 -7.37
N LEU A 55 -16.05 -13.46 -6.07
CA LEU A 55 -15.05 -12.67 -5.33
C LEU A 55 -13.63 -12.94 -5.84
N ASN A 56 -13.29 -14.22 -6.03
CA ASN A 56 -11.99 -14.61 -6.58
C ASN A 56 -11.78 -14.06 -7.99
N LYS A 57 -12.80 -14.13 -8.86
CA LYS A 57 -12.74 -13.52 -10.19
C LYS A 57 -12.53 -12.01 -10.12
N PHE A 58 -13.24 -11.32 -9.22
CA PHE A 58 -13.04 -9.89 -8.99
C PHE A 58 -11.60 -9.58 -8.55
N ILE A 59 -11.06 -10.34 -7.60
CA ILE A 59 -9.68 -10.16 -7.11
C ILE A 59 -8.66 -10.36 -8.25
N LEU A 60 -8.84 -11.38 -9.08
CA LEU A 60 -7.96 -11.61 -10.24
C LEU A 60 -7.99 -10.44 -11.21
N ASN A 61 -9.17 -9.99 -11.61
CA ASN A 61 -9.31 -8.84 -12.51
C ASN A 61 -8.74 -7.55 -11.91
N ALA A 62 -8.92 -7.35 -10.59
CA ALA A 62 -8.36 -6.20 -9.89
C ALA A 62 -6.83 -6.23 -9.87
N ASN A 63 -6.23 -7.41 -9.66
CA ASN A 63 -4.77 -7.59 -9.69
C ASN A 63 -4.20 -7.32 -11.10
N GLU A 64 -4.84 -7.86 -12.15
CA GLU A 64 -4.43 -7.59 -13.54
C GLU A 64 -4.49 -6.10 -13.87
N SER A 65 -5.57 -5.43 -13.45
CA SER A 65 -5.70 -3.97 -13.62
C SER A 65 -4.63 -3.21 -12.84
N TYR A 66 -4.30 -3.67 -11.64
CA TYR A 66 -3.26 -3.06 -10.81
C TYR A 66 -1.86 -3.20 -11.44
N GLU A 67 -1.54 -4.34 -12.03
CA GLU A 67 -0.27 -4.54 -12.76
C GLU A 67 -0.13 -3.56 -13.92
N ILE A 68 -1.20 -3.33 -14.70
CA ILE A 68 -1.20 -2.34 -15.79
C ILE A 68 -0.92 -0.93 -15.24
N VAL A 69 -1.56 -0.58 -14.12
CA VAL A 69 -1.36 0.73 -13.47
C VAL A 69 0.08 0.86 -12.96
N LEU A 70 0.65 -0.19 -12.34
CA LEU A 70 2.04 -0.16 -11.87
C LEU A 70 3.02 0.06 -13.01
N ASN A 71 2.89 -0.67 -14.12
CA ASN A 71 3.74 -0.50 -15.28
C ASN A 71 3.68 0.94 -15.81
N GLN A 72 2.48 1.54 -15.86
CA GLN A 72 2.32 2.93 -16.28
C GLN A 72 2.99 3.91 -15.28
N ILE A 73 2.91 3.63 -13.97
CA ILE A 73 3.56 4.47 -12.95
C ILE A 73 5.08 4.39 -13.10
N GLU A 74 5.65 3.23 -13.38
CA GLU A 74 7.09 3.07 -13.62
C GLU A 74 7.55 3.87 -14.81
N GLU A 75 6.80 3.86 -15.93
CA GLU A 75 7.11 4.69 -17.09
C GLU A 75 7.00 6.20 -16.78
N ASP A 76 5.93 6.60 -16.12
CA ASP A 76 5.72 7.99 -15.68
C ASP A 76 6.85 8.44 -14.71
N PHE A 77 7.31 7.54 -13.81
CA PHE A 77 8.40 7.81 -12.89
C PHE A 77 9.75 8.03 -13.58
N LYS A 78 10.05 7.30 -14.64
CA LYS A 78 11.29 7.50 -15.42
C LYS A 78 11.41 8.94 -15.94
N LEU A 79 10.28 9.57 -16.30
CA LEU A 79 10.26 10.94 -16.83
C LEU A 79 10.59 11.99 -15.75
N VAL A 80 10.28 11.71 -14.49
CA VAL A 80 10.54 12.63 -13.36
C VAL A 80 11.81 12.28 -12.59
N SER A 81 12.39 11.11 -12.82
CA SER A 81 13.57 10.62 -12.09
C SER A 81 14.81 11.47 -12.34
N SER A 82 15.74 11.47 -11.41
CA SER A 82 17.04 12.11 -11.55
C SER A 82 18.16 11.10 -11.28
N ASN A 83 19.42 11.49 -11.51
CA ASN A 83 20.59 10.65 -11.20
C ASN A 83 20.71 10.35 -9.70
N ASN A 84 20.10 11.14 -8.84
CA ASN A 84 20.03 10.89 -7.40
C ASN A 84 18.66 10.29 -7.06
N LYS A 85 18.64 9.03 -6.61
CA LYS A 85 17.41 8.32 -6.25
C LYS A 85 16.50 9.04 -5.24
N ASN A 86 17.10 9.87 -4.38
CA ASN A 86 16.39 10.64 -3.36
C ASN A 86 15.77 11.94 -3.91
N GLU A 87 15.84 12.18 -5.22
CA GLU A 87 15.38 13.41 -5.86
C GLU A 87 14.57 13.11 -7.11
N ILE A 88 13.50 13.87 -7.33
CA ILE A 88 12.75 13.91 -8.58
C ILE A 88 12.65 15.34 -9.10
N VAL A 89 12.47 15.48 -10.42
CA VAL A 89 12.35 16.78 -11.10
C VAL A 89 10.95 17.34 -10.89
N LEU A 90 10.85 18.49 -10.23
CA LEU A 90 9.57 19.08 -9.83
C LEU A 90 8.78 19.60 -11.02
N SER A 91 9.42 20.26 -11.99
CA SER A 91 8.77 20.73 -13.22
C SER A 91 8.13 19.59 -14.01
N GLU A 92 8.85 18.47 -14.16
CA GLU A 92 8.31 17.29 -14.84
C GLU A 92 7.12 16.67 -14.05
N LEU A 93 7.23 16.60 -12.74
CA LEU A 93 6.13 16.09 -11.89
C LEU A 93 4.87 16.94 -12.05
N THR A 94 5.00 18.25 -12.13
CA THR A 94 3.84 19.17 -12.22
C THR A 94 3.13 19.11 -13.57
N ASN A 95 3.74 18.53 -14.63
CA ASN A 95 3.11 18.29 -15.91
C ASN A 95 2.07 17.15 -15.87
N PHE A 96 2.11 16.31 -14.85
CA PHE A 96 1.15 15.23 -14.67
C PHE A 96 -0.13 15.69 -13.96
N SER A 97 -1.24 14.99 -14.20
CA SER A 97 -2.46 15.18 -13.41
C SER A 97 -2.22 14.88 -11.92
N LYS A 98 -3.00 15.49 -11.03
CA LYS A 98 -2.88 15.27 -9.57
C LYS A 98 -2.95 13.79 -9.17
N SER A 99 -3.73 12.99 -9.87
CA SER A 99 -3.81 11.54 -9.63
C SER A 99 -2.50 10.84 -9.98
N LYS A 100 -1.89 11.18 -11.12
CA LYS A 100 -0.58 10.64 -11.50
C LYS A 100 0.52 11.14 -10.56
N GLN A 101 0.53 12.42 -10.19
CA GLN A 101 1.48 12.96 -9.20
C GLN A 101 1.44 12.17 -7.88
N LYS A 102 0.24 11.85 -7.36
CA LYS A 102 0.09 11.02 -6.16
C LYS A 102 0.73 9.65 -6.32
N ASN A 103 0.44 8.97 -7.43
CA ASN A 103 0.96 7.63 -7.67
C ASN A 103 2.47 7.62 -7.87
N ILE A 104 3.01 8.61 -8.58
CA ILE A 104 4.46 8.78 -8.77
C ILE A 104 5.16 9.03 -7.43
N ILE A 105 4.59 9.89 -6.57
CA ILE A 105 5.16 10.16 -5.24
C ILE A 105 5.12 8.91 -4.36
N ILE A 106 4.01 8.16 -4.35
CA ILE A 106 3.91 6.90 -3.59
C ILE A 106 4.97 5.91 -4.07
N PHE A 107 5.05 5.67 -5.37
CA PHE A 107 6.01 4.76 -5.97
C PHE A 107 7.46 5.14 -5.62
N TRP A 108 7.79 6.42 -5.75
CA TRP A 108 9.11 6.93 -5.41
C TRP A 108 9.44 6.73 -3.93
N ILE A 109 8.56 7.12 -3.01
CA ILE A 109 8.76 7.00 -1.56
C ILE A 109 8.89 5.53 -1.15
N ASP A 110 8.07 4.64 -1.72
CA ASP A 110 8.14 3.20 -1.50
C ASP A 110 9.47 2.61 -2.01
N SER A 111 9.91 3.00 -3.19
CA SER A 111 11.20 2.56 -3.78
C SER A 111 12.41 2.95 -2.94
N LEU A 112 12.30 3.99 -2.12
CA LEU A 112 13.31 4.40 -1.14
C LEU A 112 13.23 3.62 0.19
N GLY A 113 12.21 2.76 0.36
CA GLY A 113 11.94 2.06 1.62
C GLY A 113 11.44 2.97 2.73
N PHE A 114 10.85 4.12 2.40
CA PHE A 114 10.34 5.09 3.36
C PHE A 114 8.86 4.85 3.66
N ASN A 115 8.39 5.31 4.82
CA ASN A 115 6.99 5.24 5.19
C ASN A 115 6.12 6.04 4.23
N ILE A 116 5.17 5.37 3.58
CA ILE A 116 4.23 5.98 2.63
C ILE A 116 3.28 6.92 3.39
N PRO A 117 3.06 8.16 2.91
CA PRO A 117 2.11 9.09 3.51
C PRO A 117 0.67 8.58 3.38
N ASN A 118 -0.16 8.81 4.38
CA ASN A 118 -1.59 8.51 4.28
C ASN A 118 -2.29 9.43 3.27
N GLY A 119 -3.52 9.09 2.86
CA GLY A 119 -4.24 9.79 1.80
C GLY A 119 -4.46 11.28 2.06
N LYS A 120 -4.63 11.71 3.34
CA LYS A 120 -4.79 13.12 3.72
C LYS A 120 -3.48 13.87 3.53
N VAL A 121 -2.39 13.32 4.02
CA VAL A 121 -1.03 13.88 3.88
C VAL A 121 -0.63 13.94 2.41
N LEU A 122 -0.86 12.88 1.65
CA LEU A 122 -0.56 12.84 0.22
C LEU A 122 -1.33 13.91 -0.57
N LYS A 123 -2.61 14.10 -0.24
CA LYS A 123 -3.40 15.18 -0.83
C LYS A 123 -2.80 16.55 -0.52
N GLU A 124 -2.38 16.80 0.69
CA GLU A 124 -1.76 18.06 1.09
C GLU A 124 -0.42 18.29 0.36
N ILE A 125 0.40 17.25 0.21
CA ILE A 125 1.64 17.31 -0.57
C ILE A 125 1.34 17.75 -2.01
N VAL A 126 0.40 17.09 -2.69
CA VAL A 126 0.10 17.38 -4.09
C VAL A 126 -0.64 18.70 -4.28
N ASP A 127 -1.59 19.06 -3.40
CA ASP A 127 -2.41 20.24 -3.59
C ASP A 127 -1.71 21.54 -3.18
N LYS A 128 -0.79 21.49 -2.23
CA LYS A 128 -0.18 22.66 -1.63
C LYS A 128 1.34 22.68 -1.73
N PHE A 129 1.99 21.59 -1.28
CA PHE A 129 3.43 21.58 -1.10
C PHE A 129 4.19 21.57 -2.44
N VAL A 130 3.74 20.78 -3.41
CA VAL A 130 4.36 20.70 -4.76
C VAL A 130 4.37 22.08 -5.46
N PHE A 131 3.39 22.94 -5.14
CA PHE A 131 3.27 24.30 -5.69
C PHE A 131 3.76 25.37 -4.71
N ALA A 132 4.39 25.00 -3.60
CA ALA A 132 4.93 25.97 -2.65
C ALA A 132 6.04 26.83 -3.27
N SER A 133 6.19 28.07 -2.77
CA SER A 133 7.22 28.97 -3.26
C SER A 133 8.62 28.38 -3.08
N LYS A 134 9.41 28.45 -4.15
CA LYS A 134 10.79 27.93 -4.19
C LYS A 134 11.78 28.82 -3.42
N ASP A 135 11.38 30.03 -3.07
CA ASP A 135 12.27 31.04 -2.47
C ASP A 135 12.57 30.80 -0.98
N LYS A 136 11.82 29.91 -0.32
CA LYS A 136 11.89 29.66 1.14
C LYS A 136 12.40 28.27 1.50
N ASP A 137 12.93 27.46 0.58
CA ASP A 137 13.31 26.07 0.80
C ASP A 137 12.25 25.30 1.64
N PRO A 138 10.99 25.25 1.17
CA PRO A 138 9.91 24.70 1.97
C PRO A 138 10.16 23.22 2.30
N SER A 139 9.73 22.80 3.49
CA SER A 139 9.82 21.41 3.94
C SER A 139 8.49 20.89 4.45
N PHE A 140 8.24 19.61 4.23
CA PHE A 140 7.05 18.91 4.66
C PHE A 140 7.44 17.59 5.33
N ILE A 141 6.91 17.32 6.53
CA ILE A 141 7.31 16.16 7.32
C ILE A 141 6.06 15.36 7.68
N TRP A 142 6.15 14.03 7.53
CA TRP A 142 5.15 13.09 8.03
C TRP A 142 5.80 11.84 8.65
N GLY A 143 5.04 11.10 9.44
CA GLY A 143 5.49 9.86 10.08
C GLY A 143 5.23 9.82 11.57
N SER A 144 6.16 9.29 12.35
CA SER A 144 6.04 9.12 13.80
C SER A 144 6.00 10.45 14.55
N LYS A 145 5.23 10.51 15.65
CA LYS A 145 5.20 11.67 16.56
C LYS A 145 6.56 12.00 17.16
N ASN A 146 7.41 10.99 17.32
CA ASN A 146 8.77 11.14 17.90
C ASN A 146 9.83 11.47 16.83
N LYS A 147 9.42 11.77 15.58
CA LYS A 147 10.23 12.06 14.41
C LYS A 147 11.12 10.92 13.90
N VAL A 148 11.52 9.95 14.72
CA VAL A 148 12.32 8.79 14.30
C VAL A 148 11.52 7.97 13.29
N GLY A 149 12.11 7.70 12.12
CA GLY A 149 11.44 7.05 10.99
C GLY A 149 10.46 7.94 10.23
N SER A 150 10.42 9.24 10.53
CA SER A 150 9.66 10.21 9.74
C SER A 150 10.37 10.52 8.42
N VAL A 151 9.59 10.95 7.44
CA VAL A 151 10.09 11.35 6.13
C VAL A 151 9.95 12.86 5.97
N CYS A 152 10.99 13.50 5.50
CA CYS A 152 11.01 14.93 5.17
C CYS A 152 11.13 15.10 3.65
N LEU A 153 10.17 15.81 3.06
CA LEU A 153 10.28 16.35 1.70
C LEU A 153 10.78 17.78 1.77
N LYS A 154 11.68 18.12 0.87
CA LYS A 154 12.16 19.50 0.66
C LYS A 154 12.09 19.86 -0.81
N ILE A 155 11.76 21.11 -1.10
CA ILE A 155 11.90 21.67 -2.44
C ILE A 155 13.16 22.51 -2.44
N LYS A 156 14.08 22.20 -3.34
CA LYS A 156 15.29 23.00 -3.57
C LYS A 156 15.49 23.19 -5.06
N LYS A 157 15.43 24.43 -5.53
CA LYS A 157 15.41 24.76 -6.96
C LYS A 157 14.27 23.99 -7.64
N ASP A 158 14.57 23.23 -8.68
CA ASP A 158 13.61 22.39 -9.41
C ASP A 158 13.67 20.90 -9.00
N ARG A 159 13.94 20.62 -7.72
CA ARG A 159 14.05 19.26 -7.17
C ARG A 159 13.14 19.09 -5.97
N LEU A 160 12.41 18.01 -5.96
CA LEU A 160 11.74 17.48 -4.78
C LEU A 160 12.64 16.39 -4.17
N ILE A 161 13.03 16.56 -2.92
CA ILE A 161 14.05 15.76 -2.22
C ILE A 161 13.40 15.06 -1.04
N ALA A 162 13.55 13.72 -0.95
CA ALA A 162 13.08 12.92 0.17
C ALA A 162 14.25 12.47 1.06
N LYS A 163 14.08 12.59 2.39
CA LYS A 163 15.05 12.14 3.38
C LYS A 163 14.33 11.49 4.57
N SER A 164 14.88 10.42 5.11
CA SER A 164 14.48 9.91 6.42
C SER A 164 15.07 10.78 7.52
N ILE A 165 14.28 11.02 8.56
CA ILE A 165 14.72 11.66 9.79
C ILE A 165 15.05 10.52 10.76
N SER A 166 16.34 10.39 11.07
CA SER A 166 16.89 9.47 12.08
C SER A 166 16.78 10.05 13.48
#